data_895357dd7efd1d51ceb62c09cb7bb5ff
#
_entry.id   895357dd7efd1d51ceb62c09cb7bb5ff
#
_cell.length_a   1.000
_cell.length_b   1.000
_cell.length_c   1.000
_cell.angle_alpha   90.00
_cell.angle_beta   90.00
_cell.angle_gamma   90.00
#
_symmetry.space_group_name_H-M   'P 1'
#
loop_
_entity.id
_entity.type
_entity.pdbx_description
1 polymer ?
#
loop_
_entity_poly.entity_id
_entity_poly.type
_entity_poly.pdbx_seq_one_letter_code
_entity_poly.pdbx_strand_id
1 'polypeptide(L)'
;MADDDLSVLEFWNKRASLAEVAGTPDLMAKQLEIEIISKHIKEGQKILEIGCGNGMTAIELALRFDIDLTGIDFSEKMISEARRLASENHLMGHVTFGVGDVCDLLNITDRYDLIFTERVLINLPDWLAQAKAIKDIIALLKPGGRYLMCENSRDGLDRINMYRESCGLSKIDPPWHNRYLLEKEVNCLEIDGARLTGVENYSSTYYFISRVVNAWLAAQEGIEPQYNAKINQLGLLLPPMGDFGQGKLWIWEK
;
A
#
# COMPACT_ATOMS: atom_id res chain seq x y z
N MET A 1 -4.53 8.80 -26.47
CA MET A 1 -3.92 7.57 -26.98
C MET A 1 -3.34 6.83 -25.81
N ALA A 2 -3.83 5.63 -25.60
CA ALA A 2 -3.79 4.91 -24.35
C ALA A 2 -2.40 4.42 -23.95
N ASP A 3 -2.15 4.39 -22.63
CA ASP A 3 -1.02 3.71 -21.98
C ASP A 3 -1.13 2.16 -22.06
N ASP A 4 -1.96 1.62 -22.94
CA ASP A 4 -2.34 0.20 -23.02
C ASP A 4 -1.21 -0.74 -23.50
N ASP A 5 -0.05 -0.22 -23.93
CA ASP A 5 1.09 -1.01 -24.41
C ASP A 5 2.32 -0.95 -23.47
N LEU A 6 2.24 -0.26 -22.33
CA LEU A 6 3.36 -0.20 -21.38
C LEU A 6 3.34 -1.40 -20.43
N SER A 7 4.49 -2.06 -20.24
CA SER A 7 4.63 -3.02 -19.17
C SER A 7 4.52 -2.34 -17.79
N VAL A 8 4.11 -3.08 -16.76
CA VAL A 8 4.02 -2.56 -15.38
C VAL A 8 5.37 -1.95 -14.93
N LEU A 9 6.49 -2.56 -15.32
CA LEU A 9 7.82 -2.05 -15.02
C LEU A 9 8.10 -0.69 -15.69
N GLU A 10 7.73 -0.54 -16.97
CA GLU A 10 7.91 0.72 -17.70
C GLU A 10 7.05 1.84 -17.11
N PHE A 11 5.81 1.51 -16.71
CA PHE A 11 4.93 2.43 -16.01
C PHE A 11 5.60 2.97 -14.73
N TRP A 12 6.11 2.09 -13.85
CA TRP A 12 6.74 2.50 -12.60
C TRP A 12 8.09 3.19 -12.82
N ASN A 13 8.90 2.76 -13.78
CA ASN A 13 10.14 3.44 -14.16
C ASN A 13 9.90 4.89 -14.64
N LYS A 14 8.81 5.14 -15.33
CA LYS A 14 8.41 6.49 -15.77
C LYS A 14 7.96 7.35 -14.58
N ARG A 15 7.28 6.75 -13.61
CA ARG A 15 6.81 7.45 -12.40
C ARG A 15 7.92 7.79 -11.41
N ALA A 16 9.04 7.10 -11.42
CA ALA A 16 10.17 7.38 -10.51
C ALA A 16 10.61 8.84 -10.55
N SER A 17 10.48 9.53 -11.69
CA SER A 17 10.81 10.96 -11.83
C SER A 17 9.81 11.92 -11.17
N LEU A 18 8.69 11.42 -10.66
CA LEU A 18 7.64 12.24 -10.01
C LEU A 18 7.90 12.48 -8.51
N ALA A 19 9.06 12.07 -8.01
CA ALA A 19 9.47 12.24 -6.61
C ALA A 19 8.38 11.79 -5.61
N GLU A 20 7.92 12.65 -4.71
CA GLU A 20 6.97 12.34 -3.64
C GLU A 20 5.64 11.72 -4.13
N VAL A 21 5.19 12.07 -5.34
CA VAL A 21 3.94 11.53 -5.90
C VAL A 21 4.16 10.32 -6.82
N ALA A 22 5.36 9.74 -6.81
CA ALA A 22 5.69 8.58 -7.66
C ALA A 22 4.75 7.39 -7.40
N GLY A 23 4.50 7.05 -6.13
CA GLY A 23 3.62 5.95 -5.74
C GLY A 23 2.13 6.28 -5.84
N THR A 24 1.75 7.52 -5.53
CA THR A 24 0.36 8.00 -5.58
C THR A 24 0.28 9.52 -5.59
N PRO A 25 -0.67 10.13 -6.30
CA PRO A 25 -0.97 11.55 -6.15
C PRO A 25 -1.79 11.86 -4.88
N ASP A 26 -2.35 10.85 -4.22
CA ASP A 26 -3.16 10.98 -3.01
C ASP A 26 -2.27 10.85 -1.77
N LEU A 27 -1.61 11.95 -1.40
CA LEU A 27 -0.70 11.99 -0.25
C LEU A 27 -1.43 11.80 1.09
N MET A 28 -2.72 12.13 1.18
CA MET A 28 -3.50 11.88 2.40
C MET A 28 -3.76 10.38 2.60
N ALA A 29 -4.08 9.65 1.52
CA ALA A 29 -4.16 8.19 1.59
C ALA A 29 -2.81 7.57 1.98
N LYS A 30 -1.70 8.07 1.40
CA LYS A 30 -0.33 7.64 1.74
C LYS A 30 0.00 7.87 3.22
N GLN A 31 -0.38 9.02 3.77
CA GLN A 31 -0.21 9.29 5.19
C GLN A 31 -0.95 8.27 6.06
N LEU A 32 -2.19 7.90 5.70
CA LEU A 32 -2.95 6.88 6.44
C LEU A 32 -2.31 5.49 6.34
N GLU A 33 -1.70 5.13 5.20
CA GLU A 33 -0.94 3.90 5.01
C GLU A 33 0.27 3.86 5.96
N ILE A 34 1.06 4.93 6.00
CA ILE A 34 2.21 5.05 6.91
C ILE A 34 1.76 4.98 8.38
N GLU A 35 0.72 5.72 8.75
CA GLU A 35 0.23 5.75 10.12
C GLU A 35 -0.31 4.40 10.59
N ILE A 36 -1.01 3.65 9.74
CA ILE A 36 -1.52 2.33 10.13
C ILE A 36 -0.37 1.32 10.28
N ILE A 37 0.61 1.33 9.39
CA ILE A 37 1.80 0.47 9.49
C ILE A 37 2.60 0.84 10.74
N SER A 38 2.81 2.13 11.04
CA SER A 38 3.58 2.60 12.18
C SER A 38 3.07 2.09 13.53
N LYS A 39 1.75 1.87 13.68
CA LYS A 39 1.14 1.30 14.89
C LYS A 39 1.62 -0.12 15.21
N HIS A 40 2.14 -0.81 14.23
CA HIS A 40 2.62 -2.20 14.38
C HIS A 40 4.15 -2.30 14.51
N ILE A 41 4.87 -1.19 14.36
CA ILE A 41 6.33 -1.13 14.49
C ILE A 41 6.74 -1.15 15.96
N LYS A 42 7.85 -1.81 16.24
CA LYS A 42 8.52 -1.81 17.56
C LYS A 42 10.00 -1.51 17.37
N GLU A 43 10.59 -0.82 18.33
CA GLU A 43 12.02 -0.54 18.34
C GLU A 43 12.86 -1.82 18.22
N GLY A 44 13.97 -1.74 17.51
CA GLY A 44 14.91 -2.84 17.31
C GLY A 44 14.45 -3.94 16.34
N GLN A 45 13.31 -3.78 15.67
CA GLN A 45 12.83 -4.78 14.70
C GLN A 45 13.66 -4.78 13.42
N LYS A 46 13.88 -5.98 12.88
CA LYS A 46 14.35 -6.19 11.50
C LYS A 46 13.14 -6.29 10.57
N ILE A 47 13.04 -5.35 9.65
CA ILE A 47 11.86 -5.14 8.81
C ILE A 47 12.20 -5.28 7.33
N LEU A 48 11.29 -5.84 6.54
CA LEU A 48 11.36 -5.85 5.08
C LEU A 48 10.15 -5.12 4.50
N GLU A 49 10.40 -4.10 3.69
CA GLU A 49 9.39 -3.50 2.81
C GLU A 49 9.56 -4.06 1.40
N ILE A 50 8.53 -4.70 0.87
CA ILE A 50 8.51 -5.20 -0.50
C ILE A 50 7.69 -4.26 -1.37
N GLY A 51 8.26 -3.81 -2.50
CA GLY A 51 7.69 -2.77 -3.35
C GLY A 51 7.83 -1.39 -2.73
N CYS A 52 9.01 -1.06 -2.19
CA CYS A 52 9.24 0.19 -1.46
C CYS A 52 9.17 1.46 -2.32
N GLY A 53 9.11 1.33 -3.65
CA GLY A 53 9.13 2.46 -4.55
C GLY A 53 10.31 3.39 -4.29
N ASN A 54 10.03 4.69 -4.18
CA ASN A 54 11.03 5.72 -3.85
C ASN A 54 11.41 5.78 -2.35
N GLY A 55 11.00 4.80 -1.55
CA GLY A 55 11.38 4.66 -0.14
C GLY A 55 10.64 5.59 0.84
N MET A 56 9.57 6.26 0.43
CA MET A 56 8.88 7.23 1.29
C MET A 56 8.45 6.63 2.64
N THR A 57 7.83 5.44 2.65
CA THR A 57 7.39 4.80 3.89
C THR A 57 8.57 4.35 4.74
N ALA A 58 9.57 3.68 4.13
CA ALA A 58 10.77 3.25 4.84
C ALA A 58 11.48 4.42 5.53
N ILE A 59 11.67 5.53 4.82
CA ILE A 59 12.31 6.74 5.35
C ILE A 59 11.49 7.33 6.50
N GLU A 60 10.18 7.47 6.31
CA GLU A 60 9.30 8.04 7.33
C GLU A 60 9.25 7.18 8.61
N LEU A 61 9.27 5.85 8.47
CA LEU A 61 9.36 4.94 9.61
C LEU A 61 10.71 5.04 10.31
N ALA A 62 11.81 5.09 9.56
CA ALA A 62 13.16 5.21 10.14
C ALA A 62 13.46 6.59 10.74
N LEU A 63 12.72 7.63 10.37
CA LEU A 63 12.76 8.92 11.05
C LEU A 63 12.13 8.86 12.46
N ARG A 64 11.19 7.93 12.69
CA ARG A 64 10.39 7.82 13.90
C ARG A 64 10.85 6.71 14.84
N PHE A 65 11.47 5.65 14.32
CA PHE A 65 11.80 4.43 15.05
C PHE A 65 13.25 4.01 14.81
N ASP A 66 13.92 3.50 15.87
CA ASP A 66 15.21 2.82 15.75
C ASP A 66 14.98 1.38 15.27
N ILE A 67 14.99 1.17 13.96
CA ILE A 67 14.71 -0.09 13.27
C ILE A 67 15.78 -0.39 12.23
N ASP A 68 15.94 -1.67 11.86
CA ASP A 68 16.75 -2.12 10.72
C ASP A 68 15.82 -2.50 9.56
N LEU A 69 15.62 -1.58 8.60
CA LEU A 69 14.67 -1.74 7.51
C LEU A 69 15.39 -1.96 6.18
N THR A 70 15.03 -3.03 5.49
CA THR A 70 15.41 -3.27 4.10
C THR A 70 14.21 -3.00 3.20
N GLY A 71 14.34 -2.09 2.23
CA GLY A 71 13.34 -1.87 1.18
C GLY A 71 13.78 -2.49 -0.15
N ILE A 72 12.90 -3.23 -0.80
CA ILE A 72 13.14 -3.74 -2.15
C ILE A 72 12.05 -3.30 -3.12
N ASP A 73 12.47 -3.01 -4.35
CA ASP A 73 11.56 -2.70 -5.46
C ASP A 73 12.14 -3.25 -6.77
N PHE A 74 11.28 -3.66 -7.70
CA PHE A 74 11.74 -4.21 -8.99
C PHE A 74 12.25 -3.13 -9.96
N SER A 75 11.94 -1.86 -9.71
CA SER A 75 12.41 -0.71 -10.47
C SER A 75 13.74 -0.17 -9.93
N GLU A 76 14.82 -0.35 -10.68
CA GLU A 76 16.12 0.22 -10.33
C GLU A 76 16.08 1.75 -10.22
N LYS A 77 15.21 2.41 -10.99
CA LYS A 77 15.02 3.87 -10.92
C LYS A 77 14.38 4.29 -9.61
N MET A 78 13.39 3.54 -9.12
CA MET A 78 12.78 3.76 -7.80
C MET A 78 13.83 3.59 -6.69
N ILE A 79 14.61 2.52 -6.74
CA ILE A 79 15.69 2.25 -5.75
C ILE A 79 16.76 3.35 -5.76
N SER A 80 17.12 3.85 -6.95
CA SER A 80 18.07 4.97 -7.04
C SER A 80 17.54 6.23 -6.35
N GLU A 81 16.26 6.54 -6.54
CA GLU A 81 15.60 7.67 -5.90
C GLU A 81 15.45 7.46 -4.38
N ALA A 82 15.09 6.25 -3.94
CA ALA A 82 14.98 5.90 -2.54
C ALA A 82 16.33 6.11 -1.79
N ARG A 83 17.43 5.68 -2.39
CA ARG A 83 18.77 5.89 -1.83
C ARG A 83 19.13 7.38 -1.75
N ARG A 84 18.80 8.14 -2.78
CA ARG A 84 19.01 9.59 -2.81
C ARG A 84 18.24 10.28 -1.67
N LEU A 85 16.93 10.01 -1.57
CA LEU A 85 16.08 10.59 -0.54
C LEU A 85 16.51 10.20 0.88
N ALA A 86 16.89 8.94 1.10
CA ALA A 86 17.41 8.51 2.41
C ALA A 86 18.70 9.25 2.80
N SER A 87 19.60 9.52 1.84
CA SER A 87 20.87 10.22 2.12
C SER A 87 20.68 11.69 2.53
N GLU A 88 19.53 12.26 2.27
CA GLU A 88 19.19 13.66 2.61
C GLU A 88 18.56 13.79 4.02
N ASN A 89 18.32 12.66 4.71
CA ASN A 89 17.64 12.63 6.00
C ASN A 89 18.55 12.09 7.12
N HIS A 90 18.40 12.62 8.33
CA HIS A 90 19.01 12.07 9.54
C HIS A 90 18.06 11.07 10.18
N LEU A 91 18.24 9.79 9.85
CA LEU A 91 17.38 8.72 10.30
C LEU A 91 17.75 8.28 11.73
N MET A 92 16.79 7.90 12.53
CA MET A 92 16.99 7.23 13.83
C MET A 92 17.36 5.77 13.62
N GLY A 93 16.64 5.10 12.69
CA GLY A 93 16.90 3.73 12.30
C GLY A 93 17.88 3.62 11.12
N HIS A 94 18.19 2.38 10.76
CA HIS A 94 18.99 2.05 9.60
C HIS A 94 18.12 1.61 8.43
N VAL A 95 18.32 2.18 7.23
CA VAL A 95 17.58 1.80 6.02
C VAL A 95 18.55 1.44 4.90
N THR A 96 18.27 0.31 4.26
CA THR A 96 18.95 -0.11 3.04
C THR A 96 17.95 -0.34 1.91
N PHE A 97 18.34 -0.07 0.67
CA PHE A 97 17.50 -0.29 -0.50
C PHE A 97 18.19 -1.17 -1.54
N GLY A 98 17.45 -2.12 -2.10
CA GLY A 98 17.93 -3.07 -3.11
C GLY A 98 16.89 -3.35 -4.19
N VAL A 99 17.38 -3.76 -5.38
CA VAL A 99 16.49 -4.25 -6.43
C VAL A 99 16.01 -5.65 -6.06
N GLY A 100 14.70 -5.88 -6.14
CA GLY A 100 14.08 -7.18 -5.86
C GLY A 100 12.64 -7.25 -6.36
N ASP A 101 12.22 -8.43 -6.75
CA ASP A 101 10.88 -8.68 -7.31
C ASP A 101 10.08 -9.54 -6.33
N VAL A 102 8.84 -9.13 -6.03
CA VAL A 102 7.90 -9.89 -5.20
C VAL A 102 7.59 -11.29 -5.77
N CYS A 103 7.78 -11.47 -7.07
CA CYS A 103 7.62 -12.75 -7.75
C CYS A 103 8.82 -13.70 -7.57
N ASP A 104 9.99 -13.20 -7.18
CA ASP A 104 11.23 -13.96 -6.96
C ASP A 104 11.95 -13.52 -5.69
N LEU A 105 11.55 -14.08 -4.56
CA LEU A 105 12.13 -13.81 -3.24
C LEU A 105 13.15 -14.86 -2.80
N LEU A 106 13.52 -15.81 -3.68
CA LEU A 106 14.38 -16.97 -3.35
C LEU A 106 15.79 -16.56 -2.88
N ASN A 107 16.29 -15.43 -3.34
CA ASN A 107 17.61 -14.93 -2.99
C ASN A 107 17.65 -14.21 -1.63
N ILE A 108 16.50 -13.99 -0.98
CA ILE A 108 16.42 -13.39 0.34
C ILE A 108 16.57 -14.49 1.39
N THR A 109 17.78 -14.56 1.99
CA THR A 109 18.11 -15.57 3.01
C THR A 109 17.76 -15.14 4.43
N ASP A 110 17.67 -13.85 4.66
CA ASP A 110 17.32 -13.25 5.96
C ASP A 110 15.90 -13.59 6.40
N ARG A 111 15.66 -13.45 7.71
CA ARG A 111 14.34 -13.58 8.32
C ARG A 111 14.02 -12.32 9.10
N TYR A 112 12.75 -11.91 9.02
CA TYR A 112 12.30 -10.62 9.49
C TYR A 112 11.29 -10.74 10.63
N ASP A 113 11.30 -9.77 11.53
CA ASP A 113 10.31 -9.64 12.59
C ASP A 113 8.97 -9.14 12.06
N LEU A 114 9.06 -8.28 11.04
CA LEU A 114 7.92 -7.69 10.37
C LEU A 114 8.23 -7.53 8.87
N ILE A 115 7.26 -7.86 8.04
CA ILE A 115 7.30 -7.58 6.59
C ILE A 115 6.05 -6.78 6.26
N PHE A 116 6.15 -5.85 5.32
CA PHE A 116 4.96 -5.18 4.81
C PHE A 116 5.04 -4.93 3.30
N THR A 117 3.85 -4.82 2.70
CA THR A 117 3.63 -4.36 1.32
C THR A 117 2.62 -3.22 1.33
N GLU A 118 2.75 -2.27 0.41
CA GLU A 118 1.79 -1.22 0.18
C GLU A 118 1.43 -1.16 -1.30
N ARG A 119 0.24 -1.68 -1.65
CA ARG A 119 -0.26 -1.68 -3.03
C ARG A 119 0.67 -2.33 -4.04
N VAL A 120 1.30 -3.42 -3.63
CA VAL A 120 2.24 -4.22 -4.44
C VAL A 120 1.53 -5.38 -5.09
N LEU A 121 0.81 -6.18 -4.29
CA LEU A 121 0.16 -7.39 -4.77
C LEU A 121 -0.91 -7.10 -5.82
N ILE A 122 -1.54 -5.94 -5.75
CA ILE A 122 -2.53 -5.50 -6.74
C ILE A 122 -1.95 -5.32 -8.15
N ASN A 123 -0.62 -5.24 -8.30
CA ASN A 123 0.04 -5.19 -9.62
C ASN A 123 0.28 -6.58 -10.22
N LEU A 124 0.00 -7.65 -9.49
CA LEU A 124 0.10 -9.01 -9.98
C LEU A 124 -1.14 -9.40 -10.80
N PRO A 125 -0.98 -10.21 -11.85
CA PRO A 125 -2.01 -10.38 -12.89
C PRO A 125 -3.26 -11.10 -12.40
N ASP A 126 -3.13 -12.02 -11.45
CA ASP A 126 -4.21 -12.88 -10.99
C ASP A 126 -4.06 -13.32 -9.53
N TRP A 127 -5.09 -13.97 -9.02
CA TRP A 127 -5.10 -14.49 -7.64
C TRP A 127 -4.02 -15.55 -7.38
N LEU A 128 -3.70 -16.35 -8.37
CA LEU A 128 -2.70 -17.41 -8.20
C LEU A 128 -1.32 -16.81 -7.93
N ALA A 129 -0.94 -15.79 -8.69
CA ALA A 129 0.29 -15.04 -8.48
C ALA A 129 0.28 -14.29 -7.14
N GLN A 130 -0.85 -13.65 -6.79
CA GLN A 130 -1.01 -12.95 -5.51
C GLN A 130 -0.89 -13.91 -4.31
N ALA A 131 -1.59 -15.05 -4.35
CA ALA A 131 -1.54 -16.04 -3.29
C ALA A 131 -0.15 -16.69 -3.13
N LYS A 132 0.56 -16.92 -4.25
CA LYS A 132 1.95 -17.38 -4.22
C LYS A 132 2.84 -16.35 -3.54
N ALA A 133 2.76 -15.08 -3.93
CA ALA A 133 3.55 -14.01 -3.35
C ALA A 133 3.30 -13.89 -1.83
N ILE A 134 2.04 -13.95 -1.37
CA ILE A 134 1.69 -13.95 0.06
C ILE A 134 2.39 -15.09 0.80
N LYS A 135 2.38 -16.31 0.25
CA LYS A 135 3.05 -17.48 0.85
C LYS A 135 4.57 -17.30 0.92
N ASP A 136 5.17 -16.82 -0.16
CA ASP A 136 6.61 -16.60 -0.25
C ASP A 136 7.06 -15.49 0.73
N ILE A 137 6.29 -14.42 0.87
CA ILE A 137 6.53 -13.34 1.85
C ILE A 137 6.48 -13.89 3.28
N ILE A 138 5.44 -14.66 3.62
CA ILE A 138 5.28 -15.24 4.96
C ILE A 138 6.40 -16.23 5.28
N ALA A 139 6.93 -16.93 4.28
CA ALA A 139 8.07 -17.82 4.47
C ALA A 139 9.32 -17.09 4.99
N LEU A 140 9.50 -15.80 4.68
CA LEU A 140 10.60 -14.95 5.13
C LEU A 140 10.42 -14.44 6.57
N LEU A 141 9.28 -14.63 7.22
CA LEU A 141 9.08 -14.24 8.62
C LEU A 141 9.83 -15.17 9.58
N LYS A 142 10.30 -14.61 10.68
CA LYS A 142 10.69 -15.36 11.88
C LYS A 142 9.45 -16.01 12.51
N PRO A 143 9.61 -17.07 13.34
CA PRO A 143 8.51 -17.52 14.20
C PRO A 143 8.00 -16.36 15.07
N GLY A 144 6.68 -16.15 15.11
CA GLY A 144 6.04 -15.00 15.78
C GLY A 144 6.14 -13.67 15.02
N GLY A 145 6.73 -13.67 13.82
CA GLY A 145 6.79 -12.50 12.94
C GLY A 145 5.45 -12.21 12.28
N ARG A 146 5.28 -10.97 11.81
CA ARG A 146 4.02 -10.51 11.19
C ARG A 146 4.23 -9.99 9.78
N TYR A 147 3.27 -10.28 8.92
CA TYR A 147 3.14 -9.65 7.61
C TYR A 147 1.95 -8.69 7.60
N LEU A 148 2.22 -7.42 7.33
CA LEU A 148 1.26 -6.35 7.19
C LEU A 148 0.98 -6.15 5.69
N MET A 149 -0.10 -6.72 5.20
CA MET A 149 -0.51 -6.64 3.80
C MET A 149 -1.43 -5.43 3.61
N CYS A 150 -0.85 -4.26 3.30
CA CYS A 150 -1.56 -3.01 3.08
C CYS A 150 -1.91 -2.88 1.59
N GLU A 151 -3.09 -3.34 1.21
CA GLU A 151 -3.49 -3.51 -0.19
C GLU A 151 -4.90 -2.99 -0.46
N ASN A 152 -5.27 -2.87 -1.74
CA ASN A 152 -6.60 -2.46 -2.12
C ASN A 152 -7.57 -3.65 -2.27
N SER A 153 -8.74 -3.51 -1.63
CA SER A 153 -9.88 -4.43 -1.68
C SER A 153 -10.85 -4.05 -2.81
N ARG A 154 -11.21 -5.02 -3.64
CA ARG A 154 -12.27 -4.87 -4.64
C ARG A 154 -13.64 -4.68 -3.96
N ASP A 155 -13.93 -5.47 -2.93
CA ASP A 155 -15.17 -5.35 -2.18
C ASP A 155 -15.31 -3.98 -1.52
N GLY A 156 -14.21 -3.42 -0.98
CA GLY A 156 -14.19 -2.07 -0.42
C GLY A 156 -14.46 -0.98 -1.46
N LEU A 157 -13.89 -1.12 -2.67
CA LEU A 157 -14.19 -0.22 -3.79
C LEU A 157 -15.64 -0.33 -4.24
N ASP A 158 -16.16 -1.55 -4.33
CA ASP A 158 -17.56 -1.77 -4.75
C ASP A 158 -18.56 -1.15 -3.76
N ARG A 159 -18.27 -1.19 -2.44
CA ARG A 159 -19.08 -0.48 -1.42
C ARG A 159 -19.04 1.03 -1.62
N ILE A 160 -17.88 1.62 -1.90
CA ILE A 160 -17.78 3.06 -2.24
C ILE A 160 -18.58 3.37 -3.50
N ASN A 161 -18.49 2.53 -4.52
CA ASN A 161 -19.22 2.71 -5.77
C ASN A 161 -20.76 2.68 -5.56
N MET A 162 -21.27 1.84 -4.66
CA MET A 162 -22.69 1.86 -4.30
C MET A 162 -23.12 3.24 -3.76
N TYR A 163 -22.34 3.85 -2.87
CA TYR A 163 -22.63 5.19 -2.36
C TYR A 163 -22.50 6.26 -3.43
N ARG A 164 -21.50 6.15 -4.30
CA ARG A 164 -21.32 7.06 -5.44
C ARG A 164 -22.52 7.04 -6.35
N GLU A 165 -23.01 5.86 -6.75
CA GLU A 165 -24.20 5.70 -7.59
C GLU A 165 -25.44 6.28 -6.92
N SER A 166 -25.63 6.07 -5.61
CA SER A 166 -26.73 6.66 -4.84
C SER A 166 -26.71 8.19 -4.82
N CYS A 167 -25.52 8.79 -4.99
CA CYS A 167 -25.34 10.25 -5.10
C CYS A 167 -25.32 10.76 -6.55
N GLY A 168 -25.59 9.90 -7.55
CA GLY A 168 -25.56 10.26 -8.96
C GLY A 168 -24.16 10.42 -9.55
N LEU A 169 -23.12 9.88 -8.87
CA LEU A 169 -21.74 9.92 -9.34
C LEU A 169 -21.39 8.64 -10.14
N SER A 170 -20.51 8.76 -11.12
CA SER A 170 -19.97 7.62 -11.85
C SER A 170 -19.12 6.73 -10.94
N LYS A 171 -19.05 5.42 -11.26
CA LYS A 171 -18.15 4.47 -10.58
C LYS A 171 -16.68 4.85 -10.78
N ILE A 172 -15.88 4.39 -9.83
CA ILE A 172 -14.42 4.38 -9.93
C ILE A 172 -14.01 2.96 -10.32
N ASP A 173 -13.21 2.82 -11.35
CA ASP A 173 -12.59 1.56 -11.74
C ASP A 173 -11.14 1.50 -11.25
N PRO A 174 -10.61 0.31 -10.94
CA PRO A 174 -9.19 0.13 -10.70
C PRO A 174 -8.37 0.58 -11.92
N PRO A 175 -7.15 1.11 -11.74
CA PRO A 175 -6.22 1.32 -12.85
C PRO A 175 -6.00 0.03 -13.66
N TRP A 176 -5.70 0.15 -14.95
CA TRP A 176 -5.55 -0.97 -15.87
C TRP A 176 -4.52 -2.04 -15.42
N HIS A 177 -3.49 -1.63 -14.70
CA HIS A 177 -2.42 -2.50 -14.19
C HIS A 177 -2.73 -3.12 -12.83
N ASN A 178 -3.92 -2.84 -12.24
CA ASN A 178 -4.26 -3.33 -10.91
C ASN A 178 -5.37 -4.37 -10.92
N ARG A 179 -5.11 -5.49 -10.26
CA ARG A 179 -6.10 -6.45 -9.79
C ARG A 179 -6.28 -6.31 -8.29
N TYR A 180 -7.33 -5.62 -7.85
CA TYR A 180 -7.64 -5.50 -6.43
C TYR A 180 -8.02 -6.85 -5.82
N LEU A 181 -7.62 -7.08 -4.57
CA LEU A 181 -7.89 -8.31 -3.84
C LEU A 181 -9.38 -8.46 -3.52
N LEU A 182 -9.92 -9.67 -3.73
CA LEU A 182 -11.23 -10.03 -3.20
C LEU A 182 -11.05 -10.49 -1.74
N GLU A 183 -11.85 -9.92 -0.83
CA GLU A 183 -11.78 -10.26 0.61
C GLU A 183 -12.00 -11.75 0.85
N LYS A 184 -12.88 -12.38 0.07
CA LYS A 184 -13.13 -13.81 0.14
C LYS A 184 -11.89 -14.64 -0.21
N GLU A 185 -11.13 -14.25 -1.23
CA GLU A 185 -9.92 -14.97 -1.65
C GLU A 185 -8.86 -14.93 -0.54
N VAL A 186 -8.64 -13.74 0.07
CA VAL A 186 -7.67 -13.57 1.16
C VAL A 186 -8.12 -14.34 2.42
N ASN A 187 -9.41 -14.23 2.79
CA ASN A 187 -9.94 -14.87 3.99
C ASN A 187 -9.97 -16.41 3.90
N CYS A 188 -10.03 -16.96 2.69
CA CYS A 188 -10.00 -18.42 2.46
C CYS A 188 -8.58 -18.96 2.18
N LEU A 189 -7.55 -18.11 2.17
CA LEU A 189 -6.17 -18.54 1.92
C LEU A 189 -5.62 -19.26 3.14
N GLU A 190 -5.33 -20.53 3.00
CA GLU A 190 -4.68 -21.37 4.01
C GLU A 190 -3.16 -21.38 3.77
N ILE A 191 -2.39 -21.16 4.84
CA ILE A 191 -0.93 -21.16 4.84
C ILE A 191 -0.43 -21.95 6.04
N ASP A 192 0.33 -23.00 5.80
CA ASP A 192 0.89 -23.82 6.85
C ASP A 192 1.80 -23.00 7.78
N GLY A 193 1.54 -23.08 9.09
CA GLY A 193 2.31 -22.37 10.10
C GLY A 193 2.07 -20.85 10.18
N ALA A 194 1.04 -20.34 9.49
CA ALA A 194 0.65 -18.94 9.58
C ALA A 194 -0.87 -18.77 9.56
N ARG A 195 -1.36 -17.67 10.12
CA ARG A 195 -2.80 -17.36 10.16
C ARG A 195 -3.07 -15.89 9.92
N LEU A 196 -4.20 -15.60 9.31
CA LEU A 196 -4.75 -14.25 9.24
C LEU A 196 -5.35 -13.92 10.61
N THR A 197 -4.78 -12.94 11.31
CA THR A 197 -5.16 -12.58 12.69
C THR A 197 -6.05 -11.35 12.78
N GLY A 198 -6.09 -10.53 11.73
CA GLY A 198 -6.91 -9.33 11.71
C GLY A 198 -7.01 -8.67 10.35
N VAL A 199 -8.03 -7.83 10.21
CA VAL A 199 -8.21 -6.92 9.09
C VAL A 199 -8.59 -5.55 9.64
N GLU A 200 -7.83 -4.51 9.26
CA GLU A 200 -8.11 -3.13 9.66
C GLU A 200 -8.59 -2.30 8.48
N ASN A 201 -9.76 -1.68 8.64
CA ASN A 201 -10.36 -0.79 7.64
C ASN A 201 -9.88 0.66 7.84
N TYR A 202 -8.58 0.87 7.95
CA TYR A 202 -7.95 2.13 8.38
C TYR A 202 -8.34 3.34 7.53
N SER A 203 -8.70 3.14 6.28
CA SER A 203 -8.95 4.20 5.31
C SER A 203 -10.45 4.48 5.08
N SER A 204 -11.37 3.76 5.74
CA SER A 204 -12.80 3.76 5.41
C SER A 204 -13.43 5.16 5.45
N THR A 205 -13.24 5.92 6.54
CA THR A 205 -13.77 7.27 6.68
C THR A 205 -13.16 8.22 5.63
N TYR A 206 -11.85 8.13 5.41
CA TYR A 206 -11.17 8.96 4.41
C TYR A 206 -11.70 8.71 3.00
N TYR A 207 -11.81 7.45 2.59
CA TYR A 207 -12.31 7.12 1.25
C TYR A 207 -13.77 7.54 1.08
N PHE A 208 -14.62 7.40 2.10
CA PHE A 208 -16.00 7.90 2.03
C PHE A 208 -16.02 9.43 1.83
N ILE A 209 -15.26 10.18 2.64
CA ILE A 209 -15.20 11.64 2.53
C ILE A 209 -14.62 12.05 1.17
N SER A 210 -13.49 11.48 0.77
CA SER A 210 -12.78 11.93 -0.44
C SER A 210 -13.42 11.46 -1.74
N ARG A 211 -13.96 10.24 -1.77
CA ARG A 211 -14.50 9.63 -3.00
C ARG A 211 -16.02 9.81 -3.16
N VAL A 212 -16.76 10.09 -2.08
CA VAL A 212 -18.21 10.31 -2.14
C VAL A 212 -18.51 11.79 -1.83
N VAL A 213 -18.20 12.27 -0.63
CA VAL A 213 -18.61 13.62 -0.19
C VAL A 213 -17.91 14.68 -1.04
N ASN A 214 -16.58 14.66 -1.12
CA ASN A 214 -15.81 15.63 -1.91
C ASN A 214 -16.18 15.55 -3.40
N ALA A 215 -16.32 14.33 -3.94
CA ALA A 215 -16.70 14.16 -5.35
C ALA A 215 -18.12 14.70 -5.63
N TRP A 216 -19.06 14.52 -4.70
CA TRP A 216 -20.40 15.08 -4.84
C TRP A 216 -20.40 16.61 -4.78
N LEU A 217 -19.67 17.21 -3.83
CA LEU A 217 -19.50 18.68 -3.73
C LEU A 217 -18.89 19.25 -5.00
N ALA A 218 -17.80 18.65 -5.49
CA ALA A 218 -17.15 19.08 -6.72
C ALA A 218 -18.08 19.00 -7.95
N ALA A 219 -18.92 17.94 -8.03
CA ALA A 219 -19.91 17.80 -9.10
C ALA A 219 -21.00 18.89 -9.06
N GLN A 220 -21.41 19.37 -7.87
CA GLN A 220 -22.35 20.48 -7.76
C GLN A 220 -21.76 21.81 -8.29
N GLU A 221 -20.42 21.94 -8.20
CA GLU A 221 -19.70 23.12 -8.66
C GLU A 221 -19.20 22.96 -10.12
N GLY A 222 -19.40 21.79 -10.73
CA GLY A 222 -18.95 21.50 -12.10
C GLY A 222 -17.43 21.40 -12.25
N ILE A 223 -16.72 21.00 -11.18
CA ILE A 223 -15.26 20.84 -11.14
C ILE A 223 -14.85 19.40 -10.84
N GLU A 224 -13.59 19.07 -11.15
CA GLU A 224 -13.02 17.78 -10.78
C GLU A 224 -12.63 17.73 -9.30
N PRO A 225 -12.94 16.63 -8.58
CA PRO A 225 -12.59 16.49 -7.18
C PRO A 225 -11.07 16.37 -7.01
N GLN A 226 -10.51 17.19 -6.13
CA GLN A 226 -9.07 17.20 -5.85
C GLN A 226 -8.74 16.41 -4.59
N TYR A 227 -7.62 15.65 -4.60
CA TYR A 227 -7.17 14.90 -3.42
C TYR A 227 -6.81 15.80 -2.25
N ASN A 228 -6.25 17.00 -2.52
CA ASN A 228 -5.89 17.99 -1.51
C ASN A 228 -7.05 18.90 -1.09
N ALA A 229 -8.29 18.63 -1.48
CA ALA A 229 -9.46 19.37 -1.06
C ALA A 229 -9.54 19.43 0.48
N LYS A 230 -9.85 20.61 1.02
CA LYS A 230 -9.88 20.85 2.48
C LYS A 230 -10.80 19.88 3.23
N ILE A 231 -11.92 19.49 2.62
CA ILE A 231 -12.86 18.54 3.23
C ILE A 231 -12.21 17.16 3.50
N ASN A 232 -11.25 16.76 2.69
CA ASN A 232 -10.58 15.46 2.84
C ASN A 232 -9.72 15.38 4.12
N GLN A 233 -9.30 16.52 4.69
CA GLN A 233 -8.58 16.57 5.96
C GLN A 233 -9.41 16.00 7.12
N LEU A 234 -10.75 16.06 7.06
CA LEU A 234 -11.60 15.42 8.06
C LEU A 234 -11.40 13.90 8.10
N GLY A 235 -11.07 13.29 6.97
CA GLY A 235 -10.77 11.85 6.91
C GLY A 235 -9.50 11.45 7.64
N LEU A 236 -8.56 12.39 7.86
CA LEU A 236 -7.36 12.17 8.67
C LEU A 236 -7.62 12.38 10.17
N LEU A 237 -8.58 13.23 10.53
CA LEU A 237 -8.88 13.61 11.90
C LEU A 237 -9.89 12.68 12.58
N LEU A 238 -10.80 12.08 11.78
CA LEU A 238 -11.84 11.21 12.28
C LEU A 238 -11.38 9.75 12.33
N PRO A 239 -11.85 8.95 13.31
CA PRO A 239 -11.52 7.55 13.34
C PRO A 239 -12.10 6.82 12.10
N PRO A 240 -11.51 5.69 11.68
CA PRO A 240 -12.09 4.87 10.64
C PRO A 240 -13.45 4.31 11.09
N MET A 241 -14.48 4.54 10.29
CA MET A 241 -15.85 4.11 10.52
C MET A 241 -16.33 3.21 9.38
N GLY A 242 -16.97 2.09 9.73
CA GLY A 242 -17.45 1.14 8.74
C GLY A 242 -16.34 0.36 8.03
N ASP A 243 -16.70 -0.24 6.89
CA ASP A 243 -15.80 -1.09 6.11
C ASP A 243 -15.74 -0.70 4.61
N PHE A 244 -16.21 0.51 4.30
CA PHE A 244 -16.13 1.07 2.95
C PHE A 244 -14.79 1.75 2.72
N GLY A 245 -14.28 1.61 1.53
CA GLY A 245 -12.95 2.09 1.16
C GLY A 245 -12.04 0.93 0.75
N GLN A 246 -11.27 1.19 -0.28
CA GLN A 246 -10.45 0.16 -0.89
C GLN A 246 -9.22 -0.21 -0.06
N GLY A 247 -8.59 0.76 0.63
CA GLY A 247 -7.38 0.50 1.42
C GLY A 247 -7.70 -0.30 2.68
N LYS A 248 -7.09 -1.46 2.82
CA LYS A 248 -7.18 -2.35 3.97
C LYS A 248 -5.83 -2.86 4.39
N LEU A 249 -5.70 -3.16 5.68
CA LEU A 249 -4.54 -3.84 6.24
C LEU A 249 -4.96 -5.23 6.70
N TRP A 250 -4.49 -6.28 6.02
CA TRP A 250 -4.58 -7.67 6.49
C TRP A 250 -3.32 -8.02 7.28
N ILE A 251 -3.50 -8.62 8.44
CA ILE A 251 -2.40 -8.94 9.38
C ILE A 251 -2.26 -10.46 9.46
N TRP A 252 -1.13 -10.96 8.97
CA TRP A 252 -0.76 -12.37 9.07
C TRP A 252 0.29 -12.55 10.16
N GLU A 253 0.22 -13.66 10.89
CA GLU A 253 1.18 -14.06 11.94
C GLU A 253 1.67 -15.48 11.68
N LYS A 254 2.99 -15.66 11.74
CA LYS A 254 3.69 -16.95 11.55
C LYS A 254 3.99 -17.61 12.88
#